data_6f1c1a7d71dcfda85420453a2f30715c
#
_entry.id   6f1c1a7d71dcfda85420453a2f30715c
#
_cell.length_a   1.000
_cell.length_b   1.000
_cell.length_c   1.000
_cell.angle_alpha   90.00
_cell.angle_beta   90.00
_cell.angle_gamma   90.00
#
_symmetry.space_group_name_H-M   'P 1'
#
loop_
_entity.id
_entity.type
_entity.pdbx_description
1 polymer ?
#
loop_
_entity_poly.entity_id
_entity_poly.type
_entity_poly.pdbx_seq_one_letter_code
_entity_poly.pdbx_strand_id
1 'polypeptide(L)'
;QQALAGLTAGARAADGLRANLERWRWLPRDLGSRYLLVRIADFELDYVVDGARQTHRVIVGEPYRQTPQFASEVTHVVVHPSWHVPPRISDEELAPGPSGAERSSSLTQQGFEAWTHGGLRVHLDSLDWDRAAGFSSRYRLVQRPGGSNPLGRIKLDLVNPFAIYLHDTPGSTLFTRADRDLSHGCVRVEGIVELLRQLLESSPGRRRRFDRLLAAGETGRVY
;
A
#
# COMPACT_ATOMS: atom_id res chain seq x y z
N GLN A 1 45.34 -7.04 -5.55
CA GLN A 1 43.94 -7.31 -5.03
C GLN A 1 43.04 -6.08 -5.14
N GLN A 2 43.50 -4.85 -4.80
CA GLN A 2 42.71 -3.62 -4.93
C GLN A 2 42.31 -3.28 -6.38
N ALA A 3 43.20 -3.49 -7.36
CA ALA A 3 42.92 -3.25 -8.78
C ALA A 3 41.86 -4.22 -9.33
N LEU A 4 41.88 -5.48 -8.92
CA LEU A 4 40.88 -6.49 -9.28
C LEU A 4 39.51 -6.20 -8.67
N ALA A 5 39.48 -5.70 -7.43
CA ALA A 5 38.24 -5.27 -6.79
C ALA A 5 37.58 -4.05 -7.48
N GLY A 6 38.40 -3.12 -7.98
CA GLY A 6 37.94 -1.97 -8.77
C GLY A 6 37.33 -2.37 -10.12
N LEU A 7 38.00 -3.33 -10.83
CA LEU A 7 37.49 -3.86 -12.10
C LEU A 7 36.16 -4.62 -11.94
N THR A 8 36.01 -5.40 -10.88
CA THR A 8 34.77 -6.13 -10.61
C THR A 8 33.64 -5.20 -10.17
N ALA A 9 33.93 -4.13 -9.42
CA ALA A 9 32.95 -3.11 -9.06
C ALA A 9 32.44 -2.34 -10.29
N GLY A 10 33.38 -1.98 -11.21
CA GLY A 10 33.02 -1.32 -12.47
C GLY A 10 32.18 -2.20 -13.40
N ALA A 11 32.50 -3.49 -13.49
CA ALA A 11 31.69 -4.44 -14.26
C ALA A 11 30.27 -4.61 -13.69
N ARG A 12 30.13 -4.75 -12.37
CA ARG A 12 28.83 -4.84 -11.69
C ARG A 12 27.99 -3.58 -11.89
N ALA A 13 28.60 -2.40 -11.83
CA ALA A 13 27.93 -1.13 -12.08
C ALA A 13 27.44 -1.05 -13.55
N ALA A 14 28.25 -1.50 -14.51
CA ALA A 14 27.86 -1.54 -15.91
C ALA A 14 26.71 -2.52 -16.18
N ASP A 15 26.70 -3.69 -15.54
CA ASP A 15 25.62 -4.66 -15.66
C ASP A 15 24.34 -4.16 -15.02
N GLY A 16 24.43 -3.49 -13.87
CA GLY A 16 23.30 -2.80 -13.23
C GLY A 16 22.69 -1.72 -14.13
N LEU A 17 23.54 -0.91 -14.76
CA LEU A 17 23.12 0.12 -15.71
C LEU A 17 22.42 -0.49 -16.93
N ARG A 18 22.98 -1.55 -17.53
CA ARG A 18 22.36 -2.27 -18.65
C ARG A 18 20.99 -2.83 -18.27
N ALA A 19 20.88 -3.48 -17.10
CA ALA A 19 19.62 -4.03 -16.62
C ALA A 19 18.57 -2.93 -16.42
N ASN A 20 18.95 -1.76 -15.89
CA ASN A 20 18.06 -0.64 -15.72
C ASN A 20 17.62 -0.03 -17.06
N LEU A 21 18.54 0.13 -18.01
CA LEU A 21 18.20 0.57 -19.37
C LEU A 21 17.23 -0.38 -20.05
N GLU A 22 17.42 -1.69 -19.87
CA GLU A 22 16.49 -2.68 -20.42
C GLU A 22 15.10 -2.59 -19.78
N ARG A 23 15.01 -2.42 -18.47
CA ARG A 23 13.72 -2.19 -17.75
C ARG A 23 13.00 -0.95 -18.25
N TRP A 24 13.70 0.14 -18.54
CA TRP A 24 13.12 1.34 -19.14
C TRP A 24 12.53 1.08 -20.53
N ARG A 25 13.05 0.13 -21.29
CA ARG A 25 12.50 -0.27 -22.60
C ARG A 25 11.18 -1.02 -22.49
N TRP A 26 10.87 -1.60 -21.35
CA TRP A 26 9.59 -2.29 -21.11
C TRP A 26 8.43 -1.33 -20.87
N LEU A 27 8.73 -0.08 -20.51
CA LEU A 27 7.70 0.94 -20.41
C LEU A 27 7.15 1.30 -21.80
N PRO A 28 5.84 1.59 -21.91
CA PRO A 28 5.29 2.18 -23.12
C PRO A 28 6.08 3.44 -23.50
N ARG A 29 6.36 3.62 -24.80
CA ARG A 29 7.06 4.83 -25.29
C ARG A 29 6.27 6.11 -25.02
N ASP A 30 4.96 6.00 -24.98
CA ASP A 30 4.04 7.07 -24.60
C ASP A 30 3.23 6.61 -23.38
N LEU A 31 3.40 7.30 -22.28
CA LEU A 31 2.65 7.09 -21.02
C LEU A 31 1.39 7.97 -20.97
N GLY A 32 1.14 8.74 -22.03
CA GLY A 32 0.07 9.75 -22.06
C GLY A 32 0.45 11.05 -21.37
N SER A 33 -0.45 12.02 -21.44
CA SER A 33 -0.25 13.34 -20.84
C SER A 33 -0.41 13.37 -19.31
N ARG A 34 -0.98 12.30 -18.72
CA ARG A 34 -1.26 12.23 -17.27
C ARG A 34 -1.05 10.82 -16.75
N TYR A 35 -0.09 10.66 -15.84
CA TYR A 35 0.19 9.35 -15.23
C TYR A 35 0.85 9.47 -13.85
N LEU A 36 0.83 8.36 -13.11
CA LEU A 36 1.60 8.12 -11.91
C LEU A 36 2.71 7.12 -12.23
N LEU A 37 3.96 7.45 -11.90
CA LEU A 37 5.11 6.55 -12.06
C LEU A 37 5.73 6.28 -10.70
N VAL A 38 5.58 5.05 -10.19
CA VAL A 38 6.25 4.62 -8.95
C VAL A 38 7.65 4.12 -9.30
N ARG A 39 8.67 4.84 -8.88
CA ARG A 39 10.08 4.46 -8.99
C ARG A 39 10.48 3.70 -7.72
N ILE A 40 10.29 2.38 -7.75
CA ILE A 40 10.44 1.51 -6.58
C ILE A 40 11.83 1.65 -5.95
N ALA A 41 12.90 1.63 -6.77
CA ALA A 41 14.28 1.70 -6.31
C ALA A 41 14.65 3.06 -5.70
N ASP A 42 13.97 4.13 -6.09
CA ASP A 42 14.21 5.49 -5.59
C ASP A 42 13.29 5.83 -4.41
N PHE A 43 12.32 4.97 -4.11
CA PHE A 43 11.28 5.22 -3.12
C PHE A 43 10.47 6.50 -3.41
N GLU A 44 10.15 6.72 -4.67
CA GLU A 44 9.44 7.91 -5.12
C GLU A 44 8.29 7.58 -6.07
N LEU A 45 7.27 8.43 -6.06
CA LEU A 45 6.16 8.44 -7.00
C LEU A 45 6.15 9.81 -7.70
N ASP A 46 6.23 9.80 -9.01
CA ASP A 46 6.04 10.99 -9.84
C ASP A 46 4.60 11.05 -10.34
N TYR A 47 3.92 12.15 -10.07
CA TYR A 47 2.70 12.54 -10.76
C TYR A 47 3.08 13.48 -11.91
N VAL A 48 2.75 13.08 -13.12
CA VAL A 48 3.06 13.85 -14.34
C VAL A 48 1.77 14.30 -15.01
N VAL A 49 1.71 15.58 -15.36
CA VAL A 49 0.62 16.20 -16.12
C VAL A 49 1.24 17.12 -17.16
N ASP A 50 0.99 16.86 -18.44
CA ASP A 50 1.46 17.67 -19.58
C ASP A 50 2.97 18.01 -19.50
N GLY A 51 3.76 17.04 -19.04
CA GLY A 51 5.21 17.16 -18.85
C GLY A 51 5.66 17.81 -17.53
N ALA A 52 4.77 18.45 -16.78
CA ALA A 52 5.06 18.92 -15.42
C ALA A 52 5.06 17.73 -14.45
N ARG A 53 6.05 17.67 -13.57
CA ARG A 53 6.25 16.58 -12.62
C ARG A 53 6.22 17.06 -11.18
N GLN A 54 5.47 16.34 -10.34
CA GLN A 54 5.51 16.47 -8.90
C GLN A 54 5.89 15.13 -8.29
N THR A 55 6.85 15.13 -7.38
CA THR A 55 7.38 13.93 -6.76
C THR A 55 6.92 13.81 -5.32
N HIS A 56 6.49 12.60 -4.94
CA HIS A 56 6.09 12.22 -3.60
C HIS A 56 6.99 11.10 -3.09
N ARG A 57 7.34 11.10 -1.81
CA ARG A 57 8.02 9.95 -1.21
C ARG A 57 7.06 8.78 -1.07
N VAL A 58 7.56 7.56 -1.27
CA VAL A 58 6.77 6.35 -1.05
C VAL A 58 7.50 5.36 -0.16
N ILE A 59 6.70 4.45 0.45
CA ILE A 59 7.17 3.25 1.10
C ILE A 59 6.71 2.08 0.26
N VAL A 60 7.63 1.22 -0.12
CA VAL A 60 7.41 0.06 -0.98
C VAL A 60 7.61 -1.25 -0.22
N GLY A 61 7.38 -2.38 -0.88
CA GLY A 61 7.56 -3.71 -0.30
C GLY A 61 8.99 -4.02 0.11
N GLU A 62 9.14 -4.69 1.24
CA GLU A 62 10.43 -5.20 1.73
C GLU A 62 11.03 -6.25 0.76
N PRO A 63 12.33 -6.58 0.85
CA PRO A 63 13.00 -7.47 -0.11
C PRO A 63 12.36 -8.84 -0.30
N TYR A 64 11.71 -9.38 0.74
CA TYR A 64 11.01 -10.69 0.69
C TYR A 64 9.52 -10.60 0.32
N ARG A 65 8.99 -9.37 0.21
CA ARG A 65 7.59 -9.05 -0.12
C ARG A 65 7.55 -7.85 -1.08
N GLN A 66 8.33 -7.96 -2.16
CA GLN A 66 8.58 -6.86 -3.09
C GLN A 66 7.29 -6.34 -3.73
N THR A 67 7.24 -5.03 -3.95
CA THR A 67 6.26 -4.42 -4.85
C THR A 67 6.53 -4.92 -6.28
N PRO A 68 5.59 -5.62 -6.94
CA PRO A 68 5.77 -6.06 -8.31
C PRO A 68 5.80 -4.89 -9.30
N GLN A 69 6.48 -5.08 -10.42
CA GLN A 69 6.51 -4.11 -11.52
C GLN A 69 5.38 -4.44 -12.51
N PHE A 70 4.48 -3.51 -12.73
CA PHE A 70 3.38 -3.64 -13.68
C PHE A 70 2.84 -2.26 -14.07
N ALA A 71 2.14 -2.20 -15.20
CA ALA A 71 1.32 -1.05 -15.58
C ALA A 71 -0.14 -1.33 -15.27
N SER A 72 -0.87 -0.30 -14.83
CA SER A 72 -2.26 -0.44 -14.42
C SER A 72 -3.01 0.88 -14.53
N GLU A 73 -4.31 0.82 -14.27
CA GLU A 73 -5.18 1.97 -14.19
C GLU A 73 -5.77 2.10 -12.78
N VAL A 74 -5.93 3.35 -12.32
CA VAL A 74 -6.67 3.66 -11.10
C VAL A 74 -8.17 3.52 -11.40
N THR A 75 -8.83 2.60 -10.71
CA THR A 75 -10.27 2.37 -10.91
C THR A 75 -11.13 3.31 -10.08
N HIS A 76 -10.78 3.48 -8.82
CA HIS A 76 -11.49 4.36 -7.91
C HIS A 76 -10.66 4.64 -6.65
N VAL A 77 -11.10 5.65 -5.92
CA VAL A 77 -10.56 6.01 -4.61
C VAL A 77 -11.54 5.57 -3.54
N VAL A 78 -11.05 4.93 -2.50
CA VAL A 78 -11.82 4.68 -1.27
C VAL A 78 -11.34 5.66 -0.20
N VAL A 79 -12.27 6.48 0.31
CA VAL A 79 -12.04 7.40 1.42
C VAL A 79 -12.43 6.68 2.71
N HIS A 80 -11.64 6.84 3.76
CA HIS A 80 -11.76 6.13 5.04
C HIS A 80 -12.00 4.61 4.84
N PRO A 81 -11.02 3.89 4.22
CA PRO A 81 -11.17 2.48 3.91
C PRO A 81 -11.17 1.61 5.15
N SER A 82 -12.01 0.58 5.16
CA SER A 82 -11.76 -0.57 6.02
C SER A 82 -10.60 -1.39 5.45
N TRP A 83 -9.76 -1.92 6.30
CA TRP A 83 -8.66 -2.80 5.89
C TRP A 83 -9.08 -4.26 5.99
N HIS A 84 -9.30 -4.88 4.85
CA HIS A 84 -9.45 -6.32 4.76
C HIS A 84 -8.06 -6.95 4.84
N VAL A 85 -7.75 -7.58 5.95
CA VAL A 85 -6.42 -8.13 6.22
C VAL A 85 -6.10 -9.27 5.25
N PRO A 86 -4.97 -9.19 4.52
CA PRO A 86 -4.53 -10.30 3.69
C PRO A 86 -4.30 -11.58 4.52
N PRO A 87 -4.62 -12.77 3.98
CA PRO A 87 -4.46 -14.03 4.69
C PRO A 87 -3.09 -14.21 5.34
N ARG A 88 -2.04 -13.90 4.61
CA ARG A 88 -0.67 -14.03 5.08
C ARG A 88 -0.38 -13.14 6.29
N ILE A 89 -0.80 -11.87 6.29
CA ILE A 89 -0.63 -10.96 7.44
C ILE A 89 -1.45 -11.46 8.62
N SER A 90 -2.66 -11.94 8.37
CA SER A 90 -3.51 -12.54 9.40
C SER A 90 -2.82 -13.71 10.08
N ASP A 91 -2.24 -14.64 9.30
CA ASP A 91 -1.63 -15.88 9.81
C ASP A 91 -0.25 -15.63 10.42
N GLU A 92 0.57 -14.74 9.86
CA GLU A 92 1.96 -14.54 10.29
C GLU A 92 2.12 -13.48 11.38
N GLU A 93 1.23 -12.47 11.45
CA GLU A 93 1.45 -11.28 12.28
C GLU A 93 0.34 -11.04 13.32
N LEU A 94 -0.93 -11.28 12.96
CA LEU A 94 -2.04 -10.94 13.83
C LEU A 94 -2.55 -12.14 14.65
N ALA A 95 -2.58 -13.33 14.08
CA ALA A 95 -3.02 -14.53 14.78
C ALA A 95 -1.98 -15.09 15.77
N PRO A 96 -0.66 -15.10 15.50
CA PRO A 96 0.35 -15.44 16.50
C PRO A 96 0.50 -14.37 17.59
N GLY A 97 0.95 -14.74 18.80
CA GLY A 97 1.27 -13.75 19.84
C GLY A 97 0.84 -14.18 21.26
N PRO A 98 0.63 -13.23 22.18
CA PRO A 98 0.32 -13.49 23.59
C PRO A 98 -1.01 -14.23 23.77
N SER A 99 -1.45 -14.42 25.00
CA SER A 99 -2.68 -15.15 25.33
C SER A 99 -3.88 -14.72 24.51
N GLY A 100 -4.81 -15.61 24.25
CA GLY A 100 -6.00 -15.32 23.44
C GLY A 100 -6.79 -14.11 23.92
N ALA A 101 -6.91 -13.93 25.26
CA ALA A 101 -7.60 -12.80 25.86
C ALA A 101 -6.91 -11.45 25.61
N GLU A 102 -5.58 -11.39 25.75
CA GLU A 102 -4.80 -10.16 25.50
C GLU A 102 -4.84 -9.78 24.02
N ARG A 103 -4.74 -10.77 23.13
CA ARG A 103 -4.81 -10.56 21.69
C ARG A 103 -6.17 -10.05 21.25
N SER A 104 -7.23 -10.69 21.70
CA SER A 104 -8.61 -10.29 21.46
C SER A 104 -8.86 -8.86 21.92
N SER A 105 -8.43 -8.51 23.14
CA SER A 105 -8.53 -7.15 23.68
C SER A 105 -7.75 -6.14 22.81
N SER A 106 -6.51 -6.44 22.46
CA SER A 106 -5.67 -5.57 21.63
C SER A 106 -6.28 -5.35 20.25
N LEU A 107 -6.73 -6.39 19.57
CA LEU A 107 -7.36 -6.28 18.25
C LEU A 107 -8.69 -5.51 18.33
N THR A 108 -9.47 -5.73 19.39
CA THR A 108 -10.73 -4.98 19.62
C THR A 108 -10.46 -3.48 19.79
N GLN A 109 -9.47 -3.10 20.59
CA GLN A 109 -9.07 -1.70 20.79
C GLN A 109 -8.60 -1.04 19.50
N GLN A 110 -7.92 -1.80 18.63
CA GLN A 110 -7.49 -1.32 17.32
C GLN A 110 -8.61 -1.32 16.27
N GLY A 111 -9.83 -1.71 16.61
CA GLY A 111 -10.99 -1.69 15.73
C GLY A 111 -11.08 -2.86 14.77
N PHE A 112 -10.43 -4.00 15.07
CA PHE A 112 -10.61 -5.21 14.29
C PHE A 112 -11.92 -5.91 14.55
N GLU A 113 -12.42 -6.59 13.55
CA GLU A 113 -13.57 -7.47 13.55
C GLU A 113 -13.22 -8.79 12.87
N ALA A 114 -13.77 -9.88 13.36
CA ALA A 114 -13.63 -11.18 12.74
C ALA A 114 -14.91 -11.62 12.04
N TRP A 115 -14.74 -12.26 10.88
CA TRP A 115 -15.86 -12.73 10.05
C TRP A 115 -15.56 -14.15 9.54
N THR A 116 -16.57 -15.01 9.52
CA THR A 116 -16.46 -16.30 8.80
C THR A 116 -16.44 -16.04 7.29
N HIS A 117 -16.03 -17.05 6.52
CA HIS A 117 -16.13 -16.97 5.04
C HIS A 117 -17.58 -16.90 4.55
N GLY A 118 -18.53 -17.37 5.33
CA GLY A 118 -19.97 -17.24 5.08
C GLY A 118 -20.56 -15.86 5.40
N GLY A 119 -19.74 -14.91 5.90
CA GLY A 119 -20.18 -13.53 6.17
C GLY A 119 -20.81 -13.33 7.57
N LEU A 120 -20.71 -14.32 8.47
CA LEU A 120 -21.14 -14.16 9.85
C LEU A 120 -20.03 -13.46 10.66
N ARG A 121 -20.39 -12.39 11.38
CA ARG A 121 -19.49 -11.74 12.33
C ARG A 121 -19.32 -12.61 13.58
N VAL A 122 -18.09 -12.74 14.03
CA VAL A 122 -17.69 -13.54 15.20
C VAL A 122 -17.02 -12.62 16.22
N HIS A 123 -17.29 -12.81 17.49
CA HIS A 123 -16.60 -12.07 18.55
C HIS A 123 -15.15 -12.52 18.65
N LEU A 124 -14.22 -11.58 18.75
CA LEU A 124 -12.79 -11.87 18.86
C LEU A 124 -12.47 -12.73 20.08
N ASP A 125 -13.19 -12.55 21.18
CA ASP A 125 -13.03 -13.34 22.42
C ASP A 125 -13.46 -14.81 22.29
N SER A 126 -14.27 -15.13 21.30
CA SER A 126 -14.75 -16.51 21.04
C SER A 126 -13.87 -17.28 20.07
N LEU A 127 -12.80 -16.65 19.56
CA LEU A 127 -11.89 -17.29 18.61
C LEU A 127 -10.88 -18.19 19.31
N ASP A 128 -10.61 -19.34 18.72
CA ASP A 128 -9.54 -20.24 19.14
C ASP A 128 -8.18 -19.68 18.66
N TRP A 129 -7.60 -18.82 19.46
CA TRP A 129 -6.32 -18.17 19.19
C TRP A 129 -5.13 -19.12 19.37
N ASP A 130 -5.27 -20.18 20.13
CA ASP A 130 -4.21 -21.17 20.32
C ASP A 130 -3.98 -21.99 19.05
N ARG A 131 -5.01 -22.05 18.20
CA ARG A 131 -4.93 -22.63 16.86
C ARG A 131 -4.62 -21.55 15.80
N ALA A 132 -3.51 -20.81 15.98
CA ALA A 132 -3.11 -19.73 15.06
C ALA A 132 -2.83 -20.22 13.63
N ALA A 133 -2.28 -21.43 13.46
CA ALA A 133 -2.00 -21.99 12.15
C ALA A 133 -3.28 -22.12 11.30
N GLY A 134 -3.25 -21.52 10.09
CA GLY A 134 -4.38 -21.49 9.18
C GLY A 134 -5.58 -20.70 9.72
N PHE A 135 -5.35 -19.67 10.51
CA PHE A 135 -6.39 -18.79 11.02
C PHE A 135 -7.22 -18.20 9.87
N SER A 136 -6.55 -17.71 8.83
CA SER A 136 -7.19 -17.13 7.65
C SER A 136 -8.07 -18.10 6.86
N SER A 137 -7.87 -19.40 6.98
CA SER A 137 -8.75 -20.41 6.37
C SER A 137 -10.11 -20.53 7.06
N ARG A 138 -10.21 -20.05 8.29
CA ARG A 138 -11.44 -20.10 9.12
C ARG A 138 -12.10 -18.73 9.22
N TYR A 139 -11.31 -17.67 9.35
CA TYR A 139 -11.80 -16.33 9.61
C TYR A 139 -11.11 -15.29 8.73
N ARG A 140 -11.82 -14.21 8.46
CA ARG A 140 -11.31 -12.98 7.87
C ARG A 140 -11.27 -11.89 8.91
N LEU A 141 -10.13 -11.22 9.06
CA LEU A 141 -10.03 -10.01 9.87
C LEU A 141 -10.28 -8.78 9.01
N VAL A 142 -11.06 -7.87 9.55
CA VAL A 142 -11.32 -6.56 8.94
C VAL A 142 -11.10 -5.51 10.00
N GLN A 143 -10.25 -4.53 9.73
CA GLN A 143 -10.08 -3.38 10.60
C GLN A 143 -10.93 -2.21 10.11
N ARG A 144 -11.68 -1.61 11.01
CA ARG A 144 -12.49 -0.44 10.69
C ARG A 144 -11.62 0.78 10.37
N PRO A 145 -12.15 1.78 9.65
CA PRO A 145 -11.47 3.07 9.49
C PRO A 145 -11.13 3.68 10.85
N GLY A 146 -9.98 4.30 10.95
CA GLY A 146 -9.50 4.92 12.19
C GLY A 146 -8.03 5.22 12.19
N GLY A 147 -7.56 5.85 13.26
CA GLY A 147 -6.15 6.28 13.39
C GLY A 147 -5.13 5.15 13.47
N SER A 148 -5.55 3.93 13.83
CA SER A 148 -4.71 2.73 13.86
C SER A 148 -4.73 1.92 12.55
N ASN A 149 -5.63 2.27 11.61
CA ASN A 149 -5.73 1.54 10.34
C ASN A 149 -4.51 1.86 9.45
N PRO A 150 -3.70 0.85 9.03
CA PRO A 150 -2.49 1.06 8.26
C PRO A 150 -2.74 1.66 6.86
N LEU A 151 -3.97 1.59 6.35
CA LEU A 151 -4.35 2.22 5.09
C LEU A 151 -4.57 3.74 5.22
N GLY A 152 -4.55 4.28 6.43
CA GLY A 152 -4.83 5.69 6.68
C GLY A 152 -6.23 6.08 6.21
N ARG A 153 -6.35 7.26 5.62
CA ARG A 153 -7.64 7.82 5.18
C ARG A 153 -7.99 7.52 3.73
N ILE A 154 -7.03 7.03 2.94
CA ILE A 154 -7.16 6.94 1.48
C ILE A 154 -6.58 5.62 0.97
N LYS A 155 -7.31 5.00 0.03
CA LYS A 155 -6.85 3.88 -0.78
C LYS A 155 -7.21 4.13 -2.25
N LEU A 156 -6.23 4.01 -3.15
CA LEU A 156 -6.44 4.00 -4.60
C LEU A 156 -6.39 2.55 -5.08
N ASP A 157 -7.49 2.07 -5.61
CA ASP A 157 -7.57 0.72 -6.18
C ASP A 157 -7.07 0.71 -7.63
N LEU A 158 -6.29 -0.33 -7.95
CA LEU A 158 -5.66 -0.56 -9.24
C LEU A 158 -6.15 -1.88 -9.84
N VAL A 159 -6.23 -1.95 -11.16
CA VAL A 159 -6.49 -3.22 -11.88
C VAL A 159 -5.21 -4.06 -11.88
N ASN A 160 -5.12 -5.09 -11.05
CA ASN A 160 -3.95 -5.97 -11.05
C ASN A 160 -4.25 -7.32 -10.35
N PRO A 161 -3.51 -8.42 -10.72
CA PRO A 161 -3.68 -9.73 -10.10
C PRO A 161 -2.93 -9.87 -8.76
N PHE A 162 -2.15 -8.86 -8.35
CA PHE A 162 -1.26 -8.93 -7.18
C PHE A 162 -1.89 -8.38 -5.91
N ALA A 163 -3.11 -7.86 -5.98
CA ALA A 163 -3.79 -7.13 -4.89
C ALA A 163 -2.98 -5.92 -4.36
N ILE A 164 -2.22 -5.26 -5.24
CA ILE A 164 -1.46 -4.06 -4.94
C ILE A 164 -2.34 -2.82 -5.12
N TYR A 165 -2.20 -1.87 -4.21
CA TYR A 165 -2.85 -0.56 -4.27
C TYR A 165 -1.93 0.52 -3.71
N LEU A 166 -2.24 1.78 -4.01
CA LEU A 166 -1.61 2.93 -3.37
C LEU A 166 -2.47 3.36 -2.18
N HIS A 167 -1.84 3.76 -1.06
CA HIS A 167 -2.64 4.16 0.11
C HIS A 167 -1.92 5.17 1.00
N ASP A 168 -2.68 5.78 1.89
CA ASP A 168 -2.23 6.61 3.00
C ASP A 168 -1.59 5.75 4.11
N THR A 169 -1.08 6.39 5.15
CA THR A 169 -0.60 5.72 6.36
C THR A 169 -0.64 6.70 7.54
N PRO A 170 -1.00 6.26 8.75
CA PRO A 170 -0.84 7.07 9.96
C PRO A 170 0.65 7.24 10.35
N GLY A 171 1.52 6.36 9.89
CA GLY A 171 2.96 6.36 10.18
C GLY A 171 3.77 7.33 9.29
N SER A 172 3.42 8.62 9.27
CA SER A 172 4.05 9.64 8.41
C SER A 172 5.55 9.81 8.67
N THR A 173 6.02 9.55 9.88
CA THR A 173 7.46 9.64 10.25
C THR A 173 8.32 8.63 9.49
N LEU A 174 7.75 7.54 8.98
CA LEU A 174 8.48 6.55 8.20
C LEU A 174 8.98 7.10 6.85
N PHE A 175 8.36 8.15 6.31
CA PHE A 175 8.82 8.80 5.09
C PHE A 175 10.13 9.57 5.24
N THR A 176 10.56 9.84 6.47
CA THR A 176 11.86 10.52 6.73
C THR A 176 13.05 9.57 6.65
N ARG A 177 12.83 8.26 6.59
CA ARG A 177 13.89 7.25 6.48
C ARG A 177 14.53 7.28 5.09
N ALA A 178 15.83 6.96 5.03
CA ALA A 178 16.53 6.79 3.76
C ALA A 178 16.01 5.54 3.03
N ASP A 179 15.99 4.41 3.72
CA ASP A 179 15.45 3.15 3.21
C ASP A 179 13.97 3.05 3.58
N ARG A 180 13.13 2.87 2.56
CA ARG A 180 11.67 2.84 2.71
C ARG A 180 11.02 1.59 2.11
N ASP A 181 11.74 0.47 2.13
CA ASP A 181 11.27 -0.87 1.81
C ASP A 181 10.66 -1.54 3.05
N LEU A 182 9.50 -1.04 3.50
CA LEU A 182 8.91 -1.35 4.80
C LEU A 182 7.47 -1.87 4.70
N SER A 183 6.95 -2.16 3.50
CA SER A 183 5.58 -2.64 3.31
C SER A 183 5.54 -4.11 2.89
N HIS A 184 4.34 -4.66 2.86
CA HIS A 184 4.06 -6.02 2.36
C HIS A 184 3.79 -6.06 0.85
N GLY A 185 4.26 -5.05 0.11
CA GLY A 185 4.11 -4.94 -1.34
C GLY A 185 3.24 -3.77 -1.80
N CYS A 186 2.22 -3.35 -1.05
CA CYS A 186 1.46 -2.14 -1.34
C CYS A 186 2.32 -0.88 -1.17
N VAL A 187 1.93 0.20 -1.84
CA VAL A 187 2.71 1.44 -1.85
C VAL A 187 2.03 2.48 -0.97
N ARG A 188 2.71 2.90 0.11
CA ARG A 188 2.28 4.05 0.93
C ARG A 188 2.78 5.32 0.29
N VAL A 189 1.93 6.33 0.15
CA VAL A 189 2.27 7.58 -0.54
C VAL A 189 2.17 8.75 0.42
N GLU A 190 3.27 9.50 0.55
CA GLU A 190 3.29 10.73 1.33
C GLU A 190 2.41 11.81 0.69
N GLY A 191 1.57 12.48 1.49
CA GLY A 191 0.71 13.56 1.00
C GLY A 191 -0.36 13.11 -0.01
N ILE A 192 -0.79 11.85 0.04
CA ILE A 192 -1.74 11.26 -0.92
C ILE A 192 -3.06 12.04 -1.04
N VAL A 193 -3.49 12.72 0.01
CA VAL A 193 -4.70 13.55 -0.01
C VAL A 193 -4.53 14.70 -1.00
N GLU A 194 -3.37 15.36 -0.98
CA GLU A 194 -3.07 16.46 -1.89
C GLU A 194 -2.88 15.97 -3.32
N LEU A 195 -2.18 14.87 -3.51
CA LEU A 195 -2.07 14.20 -4.80
C LEU A 195 -3.45 13.91 -5.40
N LEU A 196 -4.40 13.43 -4.60
CA LEU A 196 -5.76 13.15 -5.07
C LEU A 196 -6.53 14.42 -5.43
N ARG A 197 -6.36 15.50 -4.69
CA ARG A 197 -6.96 16.77 -5.04
C ARG A 197 -6.51 17.27 -6.40
N GLN A 198 -5.26 17.05 -6.75
CA GLN A 198 -4.72 17.38 -8.07
C GLN A 198 -5.23 16.41 -9.15
N LEU A 199 -5.24 15.10 -8.85
CA LEU A 199 -5.79 14.08 -9.75
C LEU A 199 -7.26 14.37 -10.11
N LEU A 200 -8.04 14.90 -9.17
CA LEU A 200 -9.46 15.22 -9.33
C LEU A 200 -9.73 16.65 -9.81
N GLU A 201 -8.70 17.45 -10.09
CA GLU A 201 -8.84 18.86 -10.47
C GLU A 201 -9.72 19.05 -11.73
N SER A 202 -9.54 18.19 -12.73
CA SER A 202 -10.34 18.21 -13.96
C SER A 202 -11.79 17.72 -13.76
N SER A 203 -12.15 17.27 -12.55
CA SER A 203 -13.46 16.70 -12.24
C SER A 203 -14.06 17.31 -10.96
N PRO A 204 -14.58 18.55 -11.02
CA PRO A 204 -15.01 19.30 -9.82
C PRO A 204 -16.09 18.58 -9.00
N GLY A 205 -16.97 17.81 -9.62
CA GLY A 205 -17.99 16.99 -8.94
C GLY A 205 -17.38 15.87 -8.09
N ARG A 206 -16.41 15.16 -8.67
CA ARG A 206 -15.67 14.10 -7.96
C ARG A 206 -14.83 14.68 -6.83
N ARG A 207 -14.18 15.81 -7.06
CA ARG A 207 -13.40 16.50 -6.04
C ARG A 207 -14.26 16.93 -4.84
N ARG A 208 -15.41 17.57 -5.08
CA ARG A 208 -16.35 17.93 -4.00
C ARG A 208 -16.84 16.71 -3.22
N ARG A 209 -17.12 15.59 -3.91
CA ARG A 209 -17.49 14.33 -3.24
C ARG A 209 -16.35 13.81 -2.37
N PHE A 210 -15.12 13.81 -2.89
CA PHE A 210 -13.92 13.41 -2.16
C PHE A 210 -13.73 14.25 -0.88
N ASP A 211 -13.70 15.58 -1.02
CA ASP A 211 -13.48 16.50 0.12
C ASP A 211 -14.60 16.36 1.17
N ARG A 212 -15.85 16.18 0.77
CA ARG A 212 -16.97 15.93 1.68
C ARG A 212 -16.80 14.63 2.48
N LEU A 213 -16.52 13.52 1.83
CA LEU A 213 -16.28 12.23 2.48
C LEU A 213 -15.10 12.31 3.46
N LEU A 214 -14.02 12.96 3.03
CA LEU A 214 -12.82 13.14 3.85
C LEU A 214 -13.10 13.96 5.11
N ALA A 215 -13.85 15.06 4.98
CA ALA A 215 -14.20 15.93 6.09
C ALA A 215 -15.21 15.29 7.06
N ALA A 216 -16.15 14.50 6.54
CA ALA A 216 -17.17 13.83 7.36
C ALA A 216 -16.63 12.58 8.09
N GLY A 217 -15.44 12.08 7.73
CA GLY A 217 -14.93 10.81 8.25
C GLY A 217 -15.69 9.58 7.72
N GLU A 218 -16.43 9.74 6.62
CA GLU A 218 -17.30 8.71 6.08
C GLU A 218 -16.57 7.84 5.06
N THR A 219 -16.80 6.53 5.14
CA THR A 219 -16.34 5.60 4.12
C THR A 219 -17.14 5.78 2.83
N GLY A 220 -16.44 6.00 1.73
CA GLY A 220 -17.08 6.14 0.43
C GLY A 220 -16.14 5.98 -0.73
N ARG A 221 -16.71 5.81 -1.93
CA ARG A 221 -15.94 5.65 -3.18
C ARG A 221 -16.12 6.86 -4.10
N VAL A 222 -15.04 7.22 -4.77
CA VAL A 222 -15.00 8.23 -5.83
C VAL A 222 -14.42 7.57 -7.08
N TYR A 223 -15.24 7.48 -8.13
CA TYR A 223 -14.90 6.83 -9.41
C TYR A 223 -14.40 7.85 -10.42
#